data_3caaf170b8873fea7c482153e5956abb
#
_entry.id   3caaf170b8873fea7c482153e5956abb
#
_cell.length_a   1.000
_cell.length_b   1.000
_cell.length_c   1.000
_cell.angle_alpha   90.00
_cell.angle_beta   90.00
_cell.angle_gamma   90.00
#
_symmetry.space_group_name_H-M   'P 1'
#
loop_
_entity.id
_entity.type
_entity.pdbx_description
1 polymer ?
#
loop_
_entity_poly.entity_id
_entity_poly.type
_entity_poly.pdbx_seq_one_letter_code
_entity_poly.pdbx_strand_id
1 'polypeptide(L)'
;VKYVLLGTCKGYLNAMQELATDSVEANREYQRDFALPSITRPVLIDNIYYEYDKATLTAESTASLDELVKLLNLNPNVTIELSSHCDFRGTDSYNQRLSQARAESVVEYLIDNGIEKERLTAVGYGEGKPKEVSKKMTERYTFLKEGDILSEEFINALEDEQQKETCHQLSRRTEFQVLRTTYKLYE
;
A
#
# COMPACT_ATOMS: atom_id res chain seq x y z
N VAL A 1 32.14 -6.72 2.11
CA VAL A 1 31.41 -7.45 1.05
C VAL A 1 29.93 -7.09 1.15
N LYS A 2 29.29 -6.86 -0.01
CA LYS A 2 27.86 -6.60 -0.12
C LYS A 2 27.15 -7.86 -0.63
N TYR A 3 26.14 -8.31 0.08
CA TYR A 3 25.29 -9.44 -0.28
C TYR A 3 23.91 -8.93 -0.66
N VAL A 4 23.30 -9.57 -1.65
CA VAL A 4 21.88 -9.39 -2.01
C VAL A 4 21.14 -10.66 -1.61
N LEU A 5 20.13 -10.50 -0.75
CA LEU A 5 19.32 -11.59 -0.23
C LEU A 5 17.94 -11.52 -0.89
N LEU A 6 17.50 -12.63 -1.49
CA LEU A 6 16.18 -12.75 -2.11
C LEU A 6 15.27 -13.63 -1.24
N GLY A 7 14.18 -13.06 -0.77
CA GLY A 7 13.10 -13.78 -0.06
C GLY A 7 12.01 -14.19 -1.05
N THR A 8 11.65 -15.46 -1.09
CA THR A 8 10.58 -16.00 -1.93
C THR A 8 9.67 -16.94 -1.14
N CYS A 9 8.37 -16.86 -1.36
CA CYS A 9 7.39 -17.78 -0.75
C CYS A 9 6.18 -17.91 -1.67
N LYS A 10 5.63 -19.13 -1.79
CA LYS A 10 4.41 -19.36 -2.58
C LYS A 10 3.24 -18.55 -2.00
N GLY A 11 2.54 -17.81 -2.84
CA GLY A 11 1.42 -16.95 -2.42
C GLY A 11 1.81 -15.54 -2.01
N TYR A 12 3.08 -15.19 -2.19
CA TYR A 12 3.63 -13.88 -1.87
C TYR A 12 4.49 -13.33 -3.02
N LEU A 13 4.64 -12.03 -3.08
CA LEU A 13 5.62 -11.38 -3.95
C LEU A 13 7.03 -11.59 -3.40
N ASN A 14 8.00 -11.69 -4.30
CA ASN A 14 9.41 -11.73 -3.93
C ASN A 14 9.83 -10.39 -3.33
N ALA A 15 10.72 -10.42 -2.33
CA ALA A 15 11.34 -9.23 -1.77
C ALA A 15 12.86 -9.39 -1.69
N MET A 16 13.58 -8.28 -1.72
CA MET A 16 15.03 -8.24 -1.71
C MET A 16 15.54 -7.38 -0.56
N GLN A 17 16.62 -7.80 0.07
CA GLN A 17 17.34 -7.01 1.06
C GLN A 17 18.85 -7.02 0.74
N GLU A 18 19.52 -5.94 1.07
CA GLU A 18 20.97 -5.84 0.99
C GLU A 18 21.59 -6.00 2.39
N LEU A 19 22.69 -6.73 2.46
CA LEU A 19 23.50 -6.88 3.65
C LEU A 19 24.95 -6.51 3.34
N ALA A 20 25.45 -5.45 3.95
CA ALA A 20 26.87 -5.11 3.91
C ALA A 20 27.57 -5.72 5.13
N THR A 21 28.72 -6.37 4.89
CA THR A 21 29.56 -6.98 5.93
C THR A 21 30.93 -6.30 5.97
N ASP A 22 30.96 -5.00 5.76
CA ASP A 22 32.18 -4.20 5.84
C ASP A 22 32.65 -4.11 7.29
N SER A 23 33.95 -4.23 7.49
CA SER A 23 34.61 -4.12 8.81
C SER A 23 34.26 -5.24 9.81
N VAL A 24 33.97 -6.46 9.33
CA VAL A 24 33.75 -7.62 10.22
C VAL A 24 35.09 -8.29 10.49
N GLU A 25 35.58 -8.20 11.72
CA GLU A 25 36.87 -8.75 12.16
C GLU A 25 36.80 -10.23 12.62
N ALA A 26 35.59 -10.76 12.80
CA ALA A 26 35.33 -12.13 13.27
C ALA A 26 34.07 -12.72 12.63
N ASN A 27 33.88 -14.04 12.75
CA ASN A 27 32.66 -14.72 12.35
C ASN A 27 31.44 -14.11 13.09
N ARG A 28 30.41 -13.75 12.33
CA ARG A 28 29.19 -13.13 12.84
C ARG A 28 27.97 -13.76 12.18
N GLU A 29 26.95 -14.03 12.99
CA GLU A 29 25.65 -14.46 12.50
C GLU A 29 24.78 -13.23 12.26
N TYR A 30 24.01 -13.24 11.17
CA TYR A 30 23.04 -12.20 10.81
C TYR A 30 21.67 -12.84 10.64
N GLN A 31 20.70 -12.36 11.40
CA GLN A 31 19.29 -12.68 11.17
C GLN A 31 18.67 -11.61 10.30
N ARG A 32 17.90 -12.01 9.29
CA ARG A 32 17.14 -11.13 8.40
C ARG A 32 15.75 -11.69 8.17
N ASP A 33 14.75 -10.90 8.54
CA ASP A 33 13.35 -11.23 8.34
C ASP A 33 12.84 -10.51 7.08
N PHE A 34 12.08 -11.23 6.25
CA PHE A 34 11.47 -10.70 5.04
C PHE A 34 9.97 -10.50 5.24
N ALA A 35 9.49 -9.25 5.14
CA ALA A 35 8.08 -8.95 5.00
C ALA A 35 7.69 -9.13 3.52
N LEU A 36 7.07 -10.25 3.18
CA LEU A 36 6.64 -10.54 1.82
C LEU A 36 5.18 -10.10 1.62
N PRO A 37 4.90 -9.20 0.64
CA PRO A 37 3.54 -8.79 0.34
C PRO A 37 2.70 -9.96 -0.20
N SER A 38 1.45 -10.07 0.26
CA SER A 38 0.52 -11.11 -0.18
C SER A 38 0.07 -10.87 -1.63
N ILE A 39 -0.11 -11.96 -2.41
CA ILE A 39 -0.74 -11.88 -3.73
C ILE A 39 -2.27 -12.03 -3.68
N THR A 40 -2.85 -12.34 -2.53
CA THR A 40 -4.29 -12.62 -2.39
C THR A 40 -5.06 -11.56 -1.60
N ARG A 41 -4.37 -10.61 -0.99
CA ARG A 41 -4.98 -9.55 -0.16
C ARG A 41 -4.43 -8.19 -0.59
N PRO A 42 -5.23 -7.12 -0.49
CA PRO A 42 -4.73 -5.77 -0.65
C PRO A 42 -3.58 -5.46 0.32
N VAL A 43 -2.58 -4.76 -0.17
CA VAL A 43 -1.40 -4.34 0.57
C VAL A 43 -1.43 -2.82 0.70
N LEU A 44 -1.43 -2.33 1.92
CA LEU A 44 -1.36 -0.89 2.19
C LEU A 44 0.01 -0.35 1.74
N ILE A 45 -0.01 0.77 1.03
CA ILE A 45 1.19 1.54 0.74
C ILE A 45 1.27 2.65 1.80
N ASP A 46 2.19 2.48 2.75
CA ASP A 46 2.38 3.46 3.82
C ASP A 46 2.94 4.78 3.27
N ASN A 47 2.69 5.86 3.98
CA ASN A 47 3.26 7.20 3.71
C ASN A 47 2.96 7.75 2.31
N ILE A 48 1.80 7.46 1.75
CA ILE A 48 1.32 8.14 0.55
C ILE A 48 0.50 9.36 0.96
N TYR A 49 1.02 10.53 0.67
CA TYR A 49 0.42 11.81 1.00
C TYR A 49 0.13 12.62 -0.26
N TYR A 50 -0.97 13.36 -0.22
CA TYR A 50 -1.37 14.26 -1.28
C TYR A 50 -1.45 15.68 -0.73
N GLU A 51 -1.28 16.68 -1.59
CA GLU A 51 -1.61 18.05 -1.22
C GLU A 51 -3.06 18.15 -0.77
N TYR A 52 -3.34 19.12 0.10
CA TYR A 52 -4.69 19.28 0.64
C TYR A 52 -5.71 19.43 -0.49
N ASP A 53 -6.75 18.62 -0.43
CA ASP A 53 -7.87 18.60 -1.40
C ASP A 53 -7.46 18.37 -2.87
N LYS A 54 -6.32 17.71 -3.09
CA LYS A 54 -5.78 17.42 -4.43
C LYS A 54 -5.38 15.95 -4.59
N ALA A 55 -5.06 15.60 -5.83
CA ALA A 55 -4.44 14.34 -6.19
C ALA A 55 -2.92 14.45 -6.40
N THR A 56 -2.34 15.65 -6.26
CA THR A 56 -0.90 15.88 -6.39
C THR A 56 -0.16 15.20 -5.25
N LEU A 57 0.74 14.28 -5.57
CA LEU A 57 1.60 13.59 -4.61
C LEU A 57 2.59 14.57 -3.97
N THR A 58 2.81 14.41 -2.67
CA THR A 58 3.85 15.20 -1.98
C THR A 58 5.23 14.54 -2.14
N ALA A 59 6.29 15.31 -1.89
CA ALA A 59 7.65 14.80 -1.97
C ALA A 59 7.92 13.66 -0.96
N GLU A 60 7.23 13.63 0.18
CA GLU A 60 7.35 12.58 1.19
C GLU A 60 6.86 11.21 0.68
N SER A 61 5.95 11.21 -0.31
CA SER A 61 5.43 9.98 -0.92
C SER A 61 6.45 9.26 -1.80
N THR A 62 7.47 9.97 -2.30
CA THR A 62 8.44 9.45 -3.28
C THR A 62 9.15 8.20 -2.77
N ALA A 63 9.60 8.18 -1.52
CA ALA A 63 10.34 7.05 -0.97
C ALA A 63 9.50 5.75 -0.98
N SER A 64 8.23 5.83 -0.60
CA SER A 64 7.32 4.65 -0.60
C SER A 64 6.98 4.20 -2.02
N LEU A 65 6.85 5.13 -2.96
CA LEU A 65 6.60 4.81 -4.36
C LEU A 65 7.83 4.21 -5.03
N ASP A 66 9.04 4.66 -4.70
CA ASP A 66 10.28 4.05 -5.17
C ASP A 66 10.44 2.60 -4.69
N GLU A 67 10.05 2.30 -3.44
CA GLU A 67 10.02 0.93 -2.94
C GLU A 67 9.00 0.07 -3.71
N LEU A 68 7.85 0.62 -4.08
CA LEU A 68 6.88 -0.08 -4.92
C LEU A 68 7.42 -0.31 -6.34
N VAL A 69 8.13 0.65 -6.93
CA VAL A 69 8.82 0.49 -8.22
C VAL A 69 9.83 -0.68 -8.14
N LYS A 70 10.67 -0.72 -7.09
CA LYS A 70 11.62 -1.82 -6.87
C LYS A 70 10.91 -3.17 -6.73
N LEU A 71 9.82 -3.21 -5.96
CA LEU A 71 9.01 -4.42 -5.78
C LEU A 71 8.43 -4.92 -7.11
N LEU A 72 7.88 -4.03 -7.95
CA LEU A 72 7.32 -4.39 -9.25
C LEU A 72 8.38 -4.83 -10.26
N ASN A 73 9.58 -4.23 -10.24
CA ASN A 73 10.71 -4.65 -11.06
C ASN A 73 11.24 -6.04 -10.64
N LEU A 74 11.20 -6.36 -9.35
CA LEU A 74 11.57 -7.68 -8.83
C LEU A 74 10.53 -8.76 -9.18
N ASN A 75 9.29 -8.35 -9.48
CA ASN A 75 8.16 -9.21 -9.81
C ASN A 75 7.57 -8.84 -11.19
N PRO A 76 8.32 -9.02 -12.30
CA PRO A 76 7.92 -8.51 -13.62
C PRO A 76 6.65 -9.14 -14.18
N ASN A 77 6.27 -10.32 -13.68
CA ASN A 77 5.12 -11.09 -14.19
C ASN A 77 3.79 -10.73 -13.52
N VAL A 78 3.76 -9.74 -12.62
CA VAL A 78 2.53 -9.34 -11.95
C VAL A 78 1.90 -8.09 -12.58
N THR A 79 0.58 -8.09 -12.62
CA THR A 79 -0.23 -6.88 -12.81
C THR A 79 -0.92 -6.55 -11.50
N ILE A 80 -1.09 -5.26 -11.24
CA ILE A 80 -1.68 -4.79 -9.99
C ILE A 80 -2.81 -3.79 -10.26
N GLU A 81 -3.77 -3.75 -9.33
CA GLU A 81 -4.68 -2.64 -9.14
C GLU A 81 -4.10 -1.71 -8.06
N LEU A 82 -3.98 -0.43 -8.39
CA LEU A 82 -3.74 0.66 -7.43
C LEU A 82 -5.08 1.23 -7.04
N SER A 83 -5.45 1.12 -5.77
CA SER A 83 -6.71 1.63 -5.25
C SER A 83 -6.49 2.75 -4.25
N SER A 84 -7.31 3.81 -4.37
CA SER A 84 -7.33 4.91 -3.42
C SER A 84 -8.72 5.06 -2.81
N HIS A 85 -8.74 5.43 -1.53
CA HIS A 85 -9.95 5.50 -0.71
C HIS A 85 -10.03 6.85 0.00
N CYS A 86 -11.23 7.35 0.16
CA CYS A 86 -11.56 8.52 0.98
C CYS A 86 -12.25 8.08 2.28
N ASP A 87 -12.29 8.96 3.25
CA ASP A 87 -13.28 8.87 4.33
C ASP A 87 -14.64 9.40 3.83
N PHE A 88 -15.70 9.22 4.60
CA PHE A 88 -17.07 9.60 4.20
C PHE A 88 -17.36 11.11 4.27
N ARG A 89 -16.40 11.95 4.65
CA ARG A 89 -16.57 13.42 4.65
C ARG A 89 -16.55 13.94 3.22
N GLY A 90 -17.63 14.63 2.84
CA GLY A 90 -17.85 15.13 1.49
C GLY A 90 -19.07 14.50 0.83
N THR A 91 -19.15 14.56 -0.49
CA THR A 91 -20.19 13.85 -1.26
C THR A 91 -19.58 12.63 -1.96
N ASP A 92 -20.35 11.55 -2.09
CA ASP A 92 -19.93 10.31 -2.76
C ASP A 92 -19.30 10.62 -4.13
N SER A 93 -19.95 11.48 -4.93
CA SER A 93 -19.46 11.83 -6.27
C SER A 93 -18.12 12.60 -6.23
N TYR A 94 -17.91 13.41 -5.21
CA TYR A 94 -16.65 14.11 -4.99
C TYR A 94 -15.56 13.12 -4.54
N ASN A 95 -15.83 12.29 -3.54
CA ASN A 95 -14.92 11.29 -3.01
C ASN A 95 -14.54 10.26 -4.08
N GLN A 96 -15.48 9.86 -4.93
CA GLN A 96 -15.23 8.98 -6.08
C GLN A 96 -14.25 9.61 -7.07
N ARG A 97 -14.44 10.87 -7.46
CA ARG A 97 -13.53 11.56 -8.39
C ARG A 97 -12.15 11.80 -7.77
N LEU A 98 -12.11 12.23 -6.51
CA LEU A 98 -10.85 12.51 -5.81
C LEU A 98 -10.01 11.24 -5.64
N SER A 99 -10.63 10.14 -5.21
CA SER A 99 -9.93 8.86 -5.07
C SER A 99 -9.45 8.32 -6.42
N GLN A 100 -10.24 8.45 -7.49
CA GLN A 100 -9.83 8.05 -8.83
C GLN A 100 -8.60 8.84 -9.29
N ALA A 101 -8.64 10.16 -9.18
CA ALA A 101 -7.51 11.02 -9.55
C ALA A 101 -6.25 10.71 -8.71
N ARG A 102 -6.39 10.36 -7.44
CA ARG A 102 -5.27 9.95 -6.57
C ARG A 102 -4.66 8.62 -7.00
N ALA A 103 -5.48 7.63 -7.33
CA ALA A 103 -4.99 6.35 -7.85
C ALA A 103 -4.26 6.53 -9.19
N GLU A 104 -4.79 7.39 -10.07
CA GLU A 104 -4.17 7.75 -11.36
C GLU A 104 -2.81 8.43 -11.16
N SER A 105 -2.67 9.36 -10.21
CA SER A 105 -1.38 10.00 -9.92
C SER A 105 -0.31 9.01 -9.46
N VAL A 106 -0.69 7.98 -8.69
CA VAL A 106 0.25 6.90 -8.30
C VAL A 106 0.64 6.07 -9.51
N VAL A 107 -0.33 5.70 -10.35
CA VAL A 107 -0.06 4.94 -11.60
C VAL A 107 0.84 5.74 -12.53
N GLU A 108 0.61 7.04 -12.71
CA GLU A 108 1.45 7.93 -13.52
C GLU A 108 2.89 7.94 -12.99
N TYR A 109 3.07 8.10 -11.67
CA TYR A 109 4.40 8.02 -11.05
C TYR A 109 5.12 6.70 -11.38
N LEU A 110 4.43 5.56 -11.29
CA LEU A 110 5.02 4.25 -11.59
C LEU A 110 5.41 4.12 -13.06
N ILE A 111 4.59 4.64 -13.98
CA ILE A 111 4.89 4.66 -15.42
C ILE A 111 6.12 5.51 -15.71
N ASP A 112 6.20 6.71 -15.13
CA ASP A 112 7.33 7.62 -15.28
C ASP A 112 8.63 7.02 -14.74
N ASN A 113 8.53 6.07 -13.79
CA ASN A 113 9.65 5.32 -13.23
C ASN A 113 9.84 3.92 -13.88
N GLY A 114 9.29 3.73 -15.09
CA GLY A 114 9.62 2.62 -15.96
C GLY A 114 8.77 1.36 -15.78
N ILE A 115 7.67 1.41 -15.03
CA ILE A 115 6.71 0.30 -14.96
C ILE A 115 5.79 0.35 -16.17
N GLU A 116 5.62 -0.77 -16.88
CA GLU A 116 4.75 -0.87 -18.03
C GLU A 116 3.28 -0.57 -17.67
N LYS A 117 2.63 0.30 -18.45
CA LYS A 117 1.25 0.73 -18.21
C LYS A 117 0.26 -0.44 -18.15
N GLU A 118 0.46 -1.46 -18.98
CA GLU A 118 -0.37 -2.65 -19.08
C GLU A 118 -0.36 -3.50 -17.79
N ARG A 119 0.60 -3.26 -16.91
CA ARG A 119 0.69 -3.89 -15.60
C ARG A 119 -0.10 -3.19 -14.51
N LEU A 120 -0.63 -2.00 -14.78
CA LEU A 120 -1.19 -1.09 -13.79
C LEU A 120 -2.66 -0.77 -14.10
N THR A 121 -3.51 -0.85 -13.09
CA THR A 121 -4.91 -0.41 -13.14
C THR A 121 -5.17 0.55 -11.99
N ALA A 122 -5.64 1.76 -12.28
CA ALA A 122 -6.01 2.75 -11.26
C ALA A 122 -7.51 2.66 -10.95
N VAL A 123 -7.87 2.54 -9.67
CA VAL A 123 -9.27 2.51 -9.22
C VAL A 123 -9.47 3.40 -7.99
N GLY A 124 -10.37 4.37 -8.11
CA GLY A 124 -10.89 5.11 -6.96
C GLY A 124 -12.11 4.41 -6.39
N TYR A 125 -12.15 4.18 -5.11
CA TYR A 125 -13.30 3.58 -4.43
C TYR A 125 -14.10 4.60 -3.61
N GLY A 126 -13.66 5.87 -3.58
CA GLY A 126 -14.29 6.86 -2.71
C GLY A 126 -14.35 6.33 -1.27
N GLU A 127 -15.52 6.39 -0.68
CA GLU A 127 -15.85 5.81 0.62
C GLU A 127 -16.53 4.43 0.52
N GLY A 128 -16.80 3.96 -0.70
CA GLY A 128 -17.58 2.74 -0.96
C GLY A 128 -16.93 1.42 -0.51
N LYS A 129 -15.66 1.44 -0.11
CA LYS A 129 -14.97 0.29 0.50
C LYS A 129 -14.36 0.70 1.85
N PRO A 130 -15.14 0.71 2.93
CA PRO A 130 -14.64 0.98 4.28
C PRO A 130 -13.48 0.06 4.66
N LYS A 131 -12.58 0.56 5.50
CA LYS A 131 -11.44 -0.23 5.99
C LYS A 131 -11.91 -1.27 7.00
N GLU A 132 -11.51 -2.53 6.78
CA GLU A 132 -11.61 -3.59 7.78
C GLU A 132 -10.38 -3.57 8.69
N VAL A 133 -10.61 -3.66 9.99
CA VAL A 133 -9.57 -3.65 11.02
C VAL A 133 -8.88 -5.00 11.09
N SER A 134 -7.60 -5.02 10.80
CA SER A 134 -6.77 -6.22 10.93
C SER A 134 -6.25 -6.40 12.36
N LYS A 135 -5.84 -7.63 12.72
CA LYS A 135 -5.19 -7.90 14.01
C LYS A 135 -4.00 -6.96 14.31
N LYS A 136 -3.15 -6.68 13.32
CA LYS A 136 -2.03 -5.74 13.50
C LYS A 136 -2.48 -4.33 13.87
N MET A 137 -3.64 -3.88 13.39
CA MET A 137 -4.19 -2.57 13.75
C MET A 137 -4.64 -2.52 15.20
N THR A 138 -5.17 -3.61 15.77
CA THR A 138 -5.62 -3.64 17.18
C THR A 138 -4.46 -3.54 18.17
N GLU A 139 -3.25 -3.88 17.78
CA GLU A 139 -2.04 -3.70 18.60
C GLU A 139 -1.69 -2.20 18.78
N ARG A 140 -1.98 -1.39 17.77
CA ARG A 140 -1.70 0.05 17.76
C ARG A 140 -2.91 0.89 18.22
N TYR A 141 -4.11 0.45 17.87
CA TYR A 141 -5.36 1.16 18.14
C TYR A 141 -6.25 0.29 19.02
N THR A 142 -6.02 0.36 20.33
CA THR A 142 -6.62 -0.54 21.33
C THR A 142 -8.14 -0.39 21.49
N PHE A 143 -8.74 0.69 20.95
CA PHE A 143 -10.18 0.89 20.93
C PHE A 143 -10.88 0.16 19.78
N LEU A 144 -10.12 -0.35 18.78
CA LEU A 144 -10.63 -1.13 17.66
C LEU A 144 -10.51 -2.63 17.93
N LYS A 145 -11.41 -3.41 17.34
CA LYS A 145 -11.38 -4.89 17.37
C LYS A 145 -11.12 -5.43 15.98
N GLU A 146 -10.46 -6.58 15.91
CA GLU A 146 -10.27 -7.29 14.65
C GLU A 146 -11.62 -7.62 14.00
N GLY A 147 -11.75 -7.26 12.71
CA GLY A 147 -12.98 -7.40 11.94
C GLY A 147 -13.94 -6.21 12.01
N ASP A 148 -13.67 -5.19 12.82
CA ASP A 148 -14.45 -3.94 12.77
C ASP A 148 -14.38 -3.35 11.36
N ILE A 149 -15.51 -2.86 10.85
CA ILE A 149 -15.60 -2.15 9.57
C ILE A 149 -15.72 -0.65 9.87
N LEU A 150 -14.74 0.14 9.43
CA LEU A 150 -14.72 1.59 9.65
C LEU A 150 -15.70 2.31 8.71
N SER A 151 -16.97 1.95 8.81
CA SER A 151 -18.08 2.60 8.09
C SER A 151 -18.47 3.93 8.73
N GLU A 152 -19.27 4.73 8.03
CA GLU A 152 -19.86 5.96 8.57
C GLU A 152 -20.61 5.69 9.87
N GLU A 153 -21.44 4.63 9.89
CA GLU A 153 -22.22 4.24 11.08
C GLU A 153 -21.31 3.90 12.27
N PHE A 154 -20.25 3.10 12.04
CA PHE A 154 -19.28 2.73 13.07
C PHE A 154 -18.59 3.96 13.65
N ILE A 155 -18.08 4.84 12.78
CA ILE A 155 -17.30 6.02 13.20
C ILE A 155 -18.21 7.01 13.95
N ASN A 156 -19.44 7.24 13.48
CA ASN A 156 -20.39 8.15 14.14
C ASN A 156 -20.83 7.62 15.51
N ALA A 157 -20.80 6.31 15.76
CA ALA A 157 -21.13 5.71 17.05
C ALA A 157 -20.03 5.86 18.11
N LEU A 158 -18.80 6.23 17.73
CA LEU A 158 -17.72 6.52 18.69
C LEU A 158 -18.03 7.81 19.46
N GLU A 159 -17.70 7.86 20.75
CA GLU A 159 -17.89 9.05 21.58
C GLU A 159 -16.69 10.01 21.54
N ASP A 160 -15.48 9.47 21.34
CA ASP A 160 -14.23 10.21 21.34
C ASP A 160 -13.90 10.76 19.94
N GLU A 161 -13.82 12.07 19.80
CA GLU A 161 -13.52 12.77 18.55
C GLU A 161 -12.11 12.42 18.01
N GLN A 162 -11.15 12.11 18.89
CA GLN A 162 -9.81 11.70 18.45
C GLN A 162 -9.81 10.29 17.87
N GLN A 163 -10.65 9.40 18.41
CA GLN A 163 -10.87 8.08 17.84
C GLN A 163 -11.56 8.16 16.47
N LYS A 164 -12.56 9.03 16.34
CA LYS A 164 -13.20 9.32 15.03
C LYS A 164 -12.17 9.78 14.00
N GLU A 165 -11.37 10.80 14.35
CA GLU A 165 -10.36 11.31 13.40
C GLU A 165 -9.32 10.26 13.05
N THR A 166 -8.94 9.40 13.98
CA THR A 166 -8.06 8.24 13.72
C THR A 166 -8.69 7.30 12.69
N CYS A 167 -9.97 6.98 12.82
CA CYS A 167 -10.69 6.16 11.85
C CYS A 167 -10.78 6.82 10.48
N HIS A 168 -11.00 8.14 10.41
CA HIS A 168 -10.94 8.89 9.16
C HIS A 168 -9.57 8.81 8.50
N GLN A 169 -8.49 8.94 9.27
CA GLN A 169 -7.13 8.81 8.75
C GLN A 169 -6.86 7.41 8.19
N LEU A 170 -7.31 6.36 8.88
CA LEU A 170 -7.19 4.98 8.44
C LEU A 170 -8.02 4.68 7.17
N SER A 171 -9.13 5.39 6.99
CA SER A 171 -9.99 5.27 5.80
C SER A 171 -9.35 5.91 4.58
N ARG A 172 -8.65 7.04 4.72
CA ARG A 172 -7.89 7.71 3.66
C ARG A 172 -6.58 6.96 3.39
N ARG A 173 -6.60 6.05 2.45
CA ARG A 173 -5.48 5.16 2.18
C ARG A 173 -5.31 4.87 0.70
N THR A 174 -4.11 4.45 0.34
CA THR A 174 -3.77 3.89 -0.97
C THR A 174 -3.28 2.46 -0.76
N GLU A 175 -3.81 1.53 -1.54
CA GLU A 175 -3.49 0.11 -1.47
C GLU A 175 -3.16 -0.40 -2.87
N PHE A 176 -2.40 -1.49 -2.98
CA PHE A 176 -2.32 -2.25 -4.21
C PHE A 176 -2.77 -3.69 -4.00
N GLN A 177 -3.34 -4.29 -5.04
CA GLN A 177 -3.72 -5.70 -5.06
C GLN A 177 -3.20 -6.35 -6.33
N VAL A 178 -2.66 -7.56 -6.21
CA VAL A 178 -2.24 -8.34 -7.38
C VAL A 178 -3.46 -8.86 -8.11
N LEU A 179 -3.57 -8.54 -9.41
CA LEU A 179 -4.63 -9.03 -10.29
C LEU A 179 -4.21 -10.30 -11.02
N ARG A 180 -2.95 -10.37 -11.45
CA ARG A 180 -2.44 -11.47 -12.27
C ARG A 180 -0.96 -11.68 -11.97
N THR A 181 -0.52 -12.94 -12.00
CA THR A 181 0.89 -13.34 -11.74
C THR A 181 1.56 -13.96 -12.96
N THR A 182 0.93 -13.91 -14.13
CA THR A 182 1.36 -14.58 -15.36
C THR A 182 1.49 -13.61 -16.54
N TYR A 183 1.73 -12.33 -16.27
CA TYR A 183 1.95 -11.32 -17.31
C TYR A 183 3.19 -11.68 -18.13
N LYS A 184 3.08 -11.72 -19.46
CA LYS A 184 4.15 -12.08 -20.42
C LYS A 184 4.89 -13.42 -20.15
N LEU A 185 4.32 -14.36 -19.39
CA LEU A 185 4.97 -15.67 -19.19
C LEU A 185 4.88 -16.59 -20.40
N TYR A 186 4.01 -16.30 -21.35
CA TYR A 186 3.67 -17.16 -22.50
C TYR A 186 3.72 -16.40 -23.84
N GLU A 187 4.41 -15.28 -23.88
CA GLU A 187 4.70 -14.52 -25.11
C GLU A 187 6.01 -14.96 -25.76
#